data_1d74a3a2303cb227a7a4ad9734fa2d3c
#
_entry.id   1d74a3a2303cb227a7a4ad9734fa2d3c
#
_cell.length_a   1.000
_cell.length_b   1.000
_cell.length_c   1.000
_cell.angle_alpha   90.00
_cell.angle_beta   90.00
_cell.angle_gamma   90.00
#
_symmetry.space_group_name_H-M   'P 1'
#
loop_
_entity.id
_entity.type
_entity.pdbx_description
1 polymer ?
#
loop_
_entity_poly.entity_id
_entity_poly.type
_entity_poly.pdbx_seq_one_letter_code
_entity_poly.pdbx_strand_id
1 'polypeptide(L)'
;QFDFLVDSDSTLVPRDEIESLGGRVFEIPPYQHVAEYQRELQRLFKQEGWKIVHSHINALSVFPLRAAKKAGVPVRIAHSHSTSGKGEYAKNALKAVLKTQSNRYPTHRFACSKFAGEWLFGSSSQFVVMRNAVDLSVFAPDDEDRLRTRRSLGVADGQLLIGHIGRFTEQKNHSYLLNIFDQVLKIRNDAVLVLVGSGPLVEQIKDQADCLGISHSVRFLGTRSDAASLYRAFDVFCLPSLYEGLPMVGVECQASHTPILASDTVTSETAVTSMMQFESLSSSCIKWAERLIELSTEVFAPGDDAGLQVFEINAAARVLLDCYMTYLGSVD
;
A
#
# COMPACT_ATOMS: atom_id res chain seq x y z
N GLN A 1 24.14 5.60 -2.79
CA GLN A 1 23.77 4.51 -3.72
C GLN A 1 23.04 3.43 -2.94
N PHE A 2 21.97 2.88 -3.54
CA PHE A 2 21.25 1.72 -3.04
C PHE A 2 21.40 0.56 -4.00
N ASP A 3 21.61 -0.63 -3.45
CA ASP A 3 21.60 -1.88 -4.19
C ASP A 3 20.38 -2.70 -3.73
N PHE A 4 19.72 -3.36 -4.66
CA PHE A 4 18.47 -4.08 -4.44
C PHE A 4 18.67 -5.59 -4.61
N LEU A 5 18.19 -6.34 -3.64
CA LEU A 5 18.17 -7.81 -3.71
C LEU A 5 16.72 -8.24 -3.94
N VAL A 6 16.48 -8.97 -5.02
CA VAL A 6 15.14 -9.43 -5.42
C VAL A 6 15.15 -10.93 -5.59
N ASP A 7 14.05 -11.59 -5.22
CA ASP A 7 13.89 -13.02 -5.48
C ASP A 7 13.82 -13.26 -6.99
N SER A 8 14.49 -14.29 -7.50
CA SER A 8 14.60 -14.58 -8.95
C SER A 8 13.25 -14.92 -9.61
N ASP A 9 12.21 -15.18 -8.83
CA ASP A 9 10.82 -15.36 -9.30
C ASP A 9 9.99 -14.06 -9.26
N SER A 10 10.61 -12.93 -8.94
CA SER A 10 9.95 -11.62 -8.95
C SER A 10 9.69 -11.14 -10.39
N THR A 11 8.44 -10.81 -10.70
CA THR A 11 8.02 -10.46 -12.07
C THR A 11 7.97 -8.95 -12.35
N LEU A 12 7.94 -8.12 -11.31
CA LEU A 12 7.80 -6.66 -11.43
C LEU A 12 8.94 -5.97 -10.69
N VAL A 13 10.10 -5.89 -11.36
CA VAL A 13 11.28 -5.18 -10.84
C VAL A 13 11.56 -3.98 -11.74
N PRO A 14 11.51 -2.73 -11.25
CA PRO A 14 11.78 -1.52 -12.05
C PRO A 14 13.30 -1.34 -12.27
N ARG A 15 13.91 -2.27 -13.01
CA ARG A 15 15.37 -2.35 -13.21
C ARG A 15 15.92 -1.08 -13.83
N ASP A 16 15.32 -0.68 -14.95
CA ASP A 16 15.81 0.47 -15.73
C ASP A 16 15.78 1.75 -14.88
N GLU A 17 14.76 1.92 -14.05
CA GLU A 17 14.65 3.06 -13.14
C GLU A 17 15.73 3.00 -12.05
N ILE A 18 15.91 1.85 -11.39
CA ILE A 18 16.93 1.64 -10.36
C ILE A 18 18.34 1.94 -10.92
N GLU A 19 18.64 1.39 -12.10
CA GLU A 19 19.95 1.54 -12.72
C GLU A 19 20.19 2.97 -13.22
N SER A 20 19.15 3.64 -13.72
CA SER A 20 19.24 5.06 -14.12
C SER A 20 19.58 5.99 -12.95
N LEU A 21 19.19 5.60 -11.74
CA LEU A 21 19.50 6.29 -10.48
C LEU A 21 20.83 5.84 -9.84
N GLY A 22 21.61 4.99 -10.55
CA GLY A 22 22.91 4.49 -10.11
C GLY A 22 22.85 3.32 -9.12
N GLY A 23 21.67 2.72 -8.91
CA GLY A 23 21.51 1.50 -8.13
C GLY A 23 21.86 0.25 -8.93
N ARG A 24 22.01 -0.88 -8.24
CA ARG A 24 22.22 -2.20 -8.87
C ARG A 24 21.15 -3.17 -8.38
N VAL A 25 20.76 -4.11 -9.22
CA VAL A 25 19.79 -5.17 -8.88
C VAL A 25 20.49 -6.52 -8.92
N PHE A 26 20.43 -7.24 -7.79
CA PHE A 26 20.95 -8.59 -7.64
C PHE A 26 19.79 -9.59 -7.51
N GLU A 27 19.78 -10.60 -8.33
CA GLU A 27 18.85 -11.71 -8.20
C GLU A 27 19.38 -12.75 -7.23
N ILE A 28 18.51 -13.20 -6.35
CA ILE A 28 18.82 -14.24 -5.35
C ILE A 28 17.79 -15.38 -5.45
N PRO A 29 18.14 -16.61 -5.06
CA PRO A 29 17.19 -17.69 -4.98
C PRO A 29 16.00 -17.33 -4.11
N PRO A 30 14.76 -17.78 -4.40
CA PRO A 30 13.60 -17.49 -3.61
C PRO A 30 13.74 -18.00 -2.16
N TYR A 31 13.17 -17.27 -1.21
CA TYR A 31 13.27 -17.59 0.23
C TYR A 31 12.72 -18.99 0.60
N GLN A 32 11.89 -19.59 -0.24
CA GLN A 32 11.38 -20.95 -0.09
C GLN A 32 12.54 -21.99 -0.11
N HIS A 33 13.61 -21.69 -0.83
CA HIS A 33 14.85 -22.47 -0.86
C HIS A 33 15.83 -22.00 0.22
N VAL A 34 15.44 -22.09 1.49
CA VAL A 34 16.09 -21.45 2.64
C VAL A 34 17.62 -21.63 2.67
N ALA A 35 18.13 -22.83 2.40
CA ALA A 35 19.56 -23.12 2.48
C ALA A 35 20.36 -22.39 1.39
N GLU A 36 19.85 -22.39 0.17
CA GLU A 36 20.43 -21.72 -0.99
C GLU A 36 20.35 -20.20 -0.83
N TYR A 37 19.16 -19.69 -0.49
CA TYR A 37 18.91 -18.29 -0.17
C TYR A 37 19.90 -17.76 0.88
N GLN A 38 20.07 -18.46 2.00
CA GLN A 38 21.00 -18.08 3.06
C GLN A 38 22.47 -18.10 2.61
N ARG A 39 22.86 -19.06 1.79
CA ARG A 39 24.22 -19.18 1.26
C ARG A 39 24.55 -18.03 0.31
N GLU A 40 23.64 -17.75 -0.62
CA GLU A 40 23.83 -16.70 -1.61
C GLU A 40 23.85 -15.31 -0.97
N LEU A 41 22.94 -15.02 -0.05
CA LEU A 41 22.96 -13.79 0.71
C LEU A 41 24.27 -13.59 1.49
N GLN A 42 24.77 -14.63 2.18
CA GLN A 42 26.04 -14.53 2.90
C GLN A 42 27.23 -14.28 1.96
N ARG A 43 27.20 -14.91 0.78
CA ARG A 43 28.21 -14.71 -0.27
C ARG A 43 28.22 -13.26 -0.72
N LEU A 44 27.06 -12.72 -1.11
CA LEU A 44 26.89 -11.34 -1.59
C LEU A 44 27.28 -10.33 -0.52
N PHE A 45 26.77 -10.47 0.71
CA PHE A 45 27.09 -9.54 1.80
C PHE A 45 28.61 -9.47 2.12
N LYS A 46 29.33 -10.58 1.98
CA LYS A 46 30.79 -10.59 2.15
C LYS A 46 31.52 -10.01 0.96
N GLN A 47 31.04 -10.31 -0.26
CA GLN A 47 31.65 -9.84 -1.51
C GLN A 47 31.53 -8.34 -1.68
N GLU A 48 30.32 -7.81 -1.50
CA GLU A 48 30.01 -6.40 -1.71
C GLU A 48 30.38 -5.50 -0.52
N GLY A 49 30.51 -6.08 0.67
CA GLY A 49 30.94 -5.37 1.86
C GLY A 49 29.97 -4.30 2.37
N TRP A 50 28.68 -4.43 2.03
CA TRP A 50 27.66 -3.48 2.46
C TRP A 50 27.64 -3.28 3.97
N LYS A 51 27.56 -2.04 4.40
CA LYS A 51 27.54 -1.65 5.82
C LYS A 51 26.12 -1.64 6.40
N ILE A 52 25.12 -1.47 5.56
CA ILE A 52 23.70 -1.45 5.94
C ILE A 52 22.94 -2.50 5.12
N VAL A 53 22.12 -3.27 5.78
CA VAL A 53 21.09 -4.12 5.16
C VAL A 53 19.74 -3.72 5.72
N HIS A 54 18.86 -3.20 4.86
CA HIS A 54 17.49 -2.83 5.19
C HIS A 54 16.51 -3.80 4.53
N SER A 55 15.77 -4.55 5.33
CA SER A 55 14.84 -5.58 4.85
C SER A 55 13.40 -5.17 5.03
N HIS A 56 12.62 -5.20 3.92
CA HIS A 56 11.23 -4.76 3.82
C HIS A 56 10.20 -5.90 3.76
N ILE A 57 10.60 -7.13 4.09
CA ILE A 57 9.76 -8.33 3.92
C ILE A 57 9.09 -8.81 5.22
N ASN A 58 8.82 -7.89 6.14
CA ASN A 58 8.09 -8.13 7.39
C ASN A 58 8.71 -9.29 8.22
N ALA A 59 7.93 -10.27 8.64
CA ALA A 59 8.41 -11.43 9.42
C ALA A 59 9.48 -12.27 8.68
N LEU A 60 9.48 -12.28 7.35
CA LEU A 60 10.48 -12.96 6.53
C LEU A 60 11.86 -12.30 6.63
N SER A 61 11.95 -11.04 7.11
CA SER A 61 13.21 -10.33 7.36
C SER A 61 14.19 -11.09 8.27
N VAL A 62 13.67 -12.05 9.02
CA VAL A 62 14.50 -13.00 9.81
C VAL A 62 15.56 -13.68 8.94
N PHE A 63 15.24 -14.05 7.71
CA PHE A 63 16.16 -14.75 6.82
C PHE A 63 17.31 -13.87 6.33
N PRO A 64 17.09 -12.74 5.63
CA PRO A 64 18.19 -11.89 5.17
C PRO A 64 18.98 -11.26 6.33
N LEU A 65 18.34 -10.88 7.43
CA LEU A 65 19.05 -10.29 8.55
C LEU A 65 19.89 -11.30 9.35
N ARG A 66 19.49 -12.57 9.35
CA ARG A 66 20.33 -13.67 9.86
C ARG A 66 21.58 -13.85 8.99
N ALA A 67 21.42 -13.85 7.66
CA ALA A 67 22.55 -13.94 6.73
C ALA A 67 23.49 -12.73 6.88
N ALA A 68 22.94 -11.51 6.96
CA ALA A 68 23.70 -10.28 7.18
C ALA A 68 24.49 -10.30 8.50
N LYS A 69 23.86 -10.79 9.59
CA LYS A 69 24.57 -10.95 10.88
C LYS A 69 25.74 -11.93 10.76
N LYS A 70 25.56 -13.06 10.08
CA LYS A 70 26.62 -14.06 9.87
C LYS A 70 27.74 -13.55 8.95
N ALA A 71 27.41 -12.65 8.03
CA ALA A 71 28.40 -12.03 7.15
C ALA A 71 29.14 -10.85 7.80
N GLY A 72 28.73 -10.43 9.02
CA GLY A 72 29.37 -9.34 9.75
C GLY A 72 28.83 -7.94 9.37
N VAL A 73 27.70 -7.83 8.69
CA VAL A 73 27.09 -6.53 8.38
C VAL A 73 26.71 -5.82 9.67
N PRO A 74 27.26 -4.60 9.95
CA PRO A 74 27.08 -3.96 11.24
C PRO A 74 25.66 -3.41 11.46
N VAL A 75 25.06 -2.77 10.46
CA VAL A 75 23.73 -2.18 10.55
C VAL A 75 22.70 -3.06 9.84
N ARG A 76 21.73 -3.57 10.58
CA ARG A 76 20.71 -4.49 10.07
C ARG A 76 19.33 -3.99 10.49
N ILE A 77 18.53 -3.55 9.54
CA ILE A 77 17.22 -2.92 9.77
C ILE A 77 16.11 -3.87 9.33
N ALA A 78 15.18 -4.17 10.23
CA ALA A 78 13.91 -4.81 9.87
C ALA A 78 12.84 -3.74 9.74
N HIS A 79 12.09 -3.74 8.63
CA HIS A 79 11.01 -2.79 8.39
C HIS A 79 9.66 -3.53 8.25
N SER A 80 8.70 -3.17 9.07
CA SER A 80 7.35 -3.72 9.05
C SER A 80 6.43 -2.83 8.19
N HIS A 81 5.80 -3.42 7.16
CA HIS A 81 4.88 -2.71 6.24
C HIS A 81 3.44 -3.21 6.32
N SER A 82 3.20 -4.35 6.96
CA SER A 82 1.88 -4.95 7.02
C SER A 82 1.70 -5.86 8.23
N THR A 83 0.48 -6.33 8.41
CA THR A 83 0.09 -7.30 9.43
C THR A 83 -0.29 -8.65 8.79
N SER A 84 -0.85 -9.59 9.56
CA SER A 84 -1.33 -10.87 9.03
C SER A 84 -2.63 -10.70 8.23
N GLY A 85 -2.74 -11.39 7.09
CA GLY A 85 -3.97 -11.47 6.31
C GLY A 85 -4.96 -12.51 6.86
N LYS A 86 -6.26 -12.21 6.87
CA LYS A 86 -7.29 -13.23 7.09
C LYS A 86 -7.32 -14.19 5.88
N GLY A 87 -7.52 -15.49 6.12
CA GLY A 87 -7.59 -16.50 5.04
C GLY A 87 -6.27 -17.20 4.69
N GLU A 88 -5.10 -16.63 5.04
CA GLU A 88 -3.78 -17.24 4.74
C GLU A 88 -3.27 -18.11 5.91
N TYR A 89 -4.03 -19.09 6.38
CA TYR A 89 -3.74 -19.83 7.61
C TYR A 89 -2.33 -20.43 7.68
N ALA A 90 -1.86 -21.13 6.64
CA ALA A 90 -0.52 -21.72 6.62
C ALA A 90 0.59 -20.67 6.61
N LYS A 91 0.44 -19.60 5.82
CA LYS A 91 1.38 -18.48 5.79
C LYS A 91 1.38 -17.71 7.11
N ASN A 92 0.21 -17.56 7.73
CA ASN A 92 0.08 -16.88 9.03
C ASN A 92 0.71 -17.70 10.16
N ALA A 93 0.63 -19.04 10.13
CA ALA A 93 1.34 -19.90 11.07
C ALA A 93 2.85 -19.73 10.95
N LEU A 94 3.39 -19.73 9.73
CA LEU A 94 4.81 -19.43 9.50
C LEU A 94 5.19 -18.02 9.97
N LYS A 95 4.40 -17.01 9.62
CA LYS A 95 4.61 -15.62 10.08
C LYS A 95 4.60 -15.53 11.61
N ALA A 96 3.70 -16.25 12.29
CA ALA A 96 3.64 -16.28 13.75
C ALA A 96 4.93 -16.87 14.38
N VAL A 97 5.45 -17.96 13.83
CA VAL A 97 6.72 -18.54 14.27
C VAL A 97 7.89 -17.59 14.00
N LEU A 98 7.99 -17.03 12.79
CA LEU A 98 9.05 -16.10 12.43
C LEU A 98 9.01 -14.80 13.24
N LYS A 99 7.82 -14.34 13.58
CA LYS A 99 7.61 -13.16 14.44
C LYS A 99 8.32 -13.29 15.79
N THR A 100 8.37 -14.49 16.37
CA THR A 100 9.11 -14.70 17.64
C THR A 100 10.60 -14.44 17.51
N GLN A 101 11.14 -14.47 16.28
CA GLN A 101 12.53 -14.21 15.97
C GLN A 101 12.80 -12.81 15.38
N SER A 102 11.75 -12.00 15.18
CA SER A 102 11.83 -10.70 14.49
C SER A 102 12.77 -9.71 15.18
N ASN A 103 12.94 -9.83 16.49
CA ASN A 103 13.84 -8.98 17.30
C ASN A 103 15.28 -9.51 17.43
N ARG A 104 15.58 -10.73 16.92
CA ARG A 104 16.85 -11.42 17.20
C ARG A 104 18.04 -10.95 16.33
N TYR A 105 17.75 -10.59 15.09
CA TYR A 105 18.79 -10.32 14.08
C TYR A 105 18.94 -8.84 13.73
N PRO A 106 17.89 -8.00 13.74
CA PRO A 106 18.05 -6.58 13.47
C PRO A 106 18.82 -5.88 14.59
N THR A 107 19.58 -4.85 14.22
CA THR A 107 20.12 -3.84 15.14
C THR A 107 19.12 -2.71 15.36
N HIS A 108 18.37 -2.39 14.31
CA HIS A 108 17.35 -1.33 14.32
C HIS A 108 16.02 -1.86 13.74
N ARG A 109 14.92 -1.26 14.17
CA ARG A 109 13.57 -1.66 13.80
C ARG A 109 12.81 -0.45 13.27
N PHE A 110 12.21 -0.59 12.10
CA PHE A 110 11.35 0.40 11.48
C PHE A 110 9.97 -0.18 11.24
N ALA A 111 8.96 0.67 11.20
CA ALA A 111 7.61 0.28 10.83
C ALA A 111 6.91 1.43 10.11
N CYS A 112 6.07 1.12 9.11
CA CYS A 112 5.31 2.13 8.38
C CYS A 112 4.22 2.80 9.23
N SER A 113 3.78 2.14 10.32
CA SER A 113 2.82 2.65 11.29
C SER A 113 3.09 2.07 12.68
N LYS A 114 2.54 2.67 13.70
CA LYS A 114 2.59 2.13 15.07
C LYS A 114 2.00 0.73 15.13
N PHE A 115 0.84 0.54 14.50
CA PHE A 115 0.16 -0.75 14.44
C PHE A 115 1.01 -1.85 13.79
N ALA A 116 1.64 -1.57 12.64
CA ALA A 116 2.53 -2.52 11.96
C ALA A 116 3.77 -2.87 12.82
N GLY A 117 4.31 -1.89 13.54
CA GLY A 117 5.45 -2.08 14.43
C GLY A 117 5.11 -2.94 15.65
N GLU A 118 4.04 -2.62 16.33
CA GLU A 118 3.55 -3.40 17.47
C GLU A 118 3.18 -4.83 17.07
N TRP A 119 2.59 -4.99 15.87
CA TRP A 119 2.29 -6.30 15.35
C TRP A 119 3.54 -7.16 15.13
N LEU A 120 4.60 -6.63 14.51
CA LEU A 120 5.79 -7.42 14.18
C LEU A 120 6.74 -7.59 15.37
N PHE A 121 7.01 -6.51 16.09
CA PHE A 121 8.06 -6.45 17.12
C PHE A 121 7.52 -6.61 18.55
N GLY A 122 6.22 -6.46 18.75
CA GLY A 122 5.56 -6.42 20.06
C GLY A 122 5.46 -5.00 20.63
N SER A 123 4.44 -4.75 21.46
CA SER A 123 4.14 -3.43 22.02
C SER A 123 5.20 -2.90 23.00
N SER A 124 6.04 -3.78 23.56
CA SER A 124 7.16 -3.39 24.44
C SER A 124 8.46 -3.08 23.69
N SER A 125 8.54 -3.34 22.39
CA SER A 125 9.74 -3.11 21.60
C SER A 125 9.82 -1.67 21.10
N GLN A 126 11.03 -1.09 21.18
CA GLN A 126 11.28 0.21 20.55
C GLN A 126 11.51 0.04 19.04
N PHE A 127 10.85 0.88 18.25
CA PHE A 127 11.01 0.99 16.79
C PHE A 127 10.77 2.43 16.34
N VAL A 128 11.36 2.77 15.21
CA VAL A 128 11.13 4.05 14.55
C VAL A 128 9.92 3.92 13.62
N VAL A 129 8.95 4.84 13.73
CA VAL A 129 7.88 4.93 12.74
C VAL A 129 8.43 5.69 11.53
N MET A 130 8.68 4.93 10.46
CA MET A 130 9.12 5.43 9.17
C MET A 130 7.99 5.15 8.18
N ARG A 131 7.14 6.14 7.96
CA ARG A 131 5.98 6.00 7.08
C ARG A 131 6.42 5.77 5.64
N ASN A 132 5.63 5.00 4.90
CA ASN A 132 5.72 5.00 3.45
C ASN A 132 5.40 6.42 2.96
N ALA A 133 6.04 6.85 1.89
CA ALA A 133 5.90 8.20 1.39
C ALA A 133 5.57 8.20 -0.10
N VAL A 134 5.01 9.29 -0.57
CA VAL A 134 4.66 9.55 -1.97
C VAL A 134 5.18 10.91 -2.40
N ASP A 135 5.41 11.09 -3.68
CA ASP A 135 5.61 12.42 -4.25
C ASP A 135 4.24 13.12 -4.32
N LEU A 136 3.96 13.98 -3.35
CA LEU A 136 2.68 14.69 -3.27
C LEU A 136 2.42 15.55 -4.52
N SER A 137 3.46 16.04 -5.19
CA SER A 137 3.33 16.86 -6.40
C SER A 137 2.74 16.07 -7.58
N VAL A 138 3.03 14.78 -7.67
CA VAL A 138 2.48 13.87 -8.69
C VAL A 138 0.97 13.71 -8.52
N PHE A 139 0.49 13.74 -7.28
CA PHE A 139 -0.92 13.55 -6.96
C PHE A 139 -1.70 14.87 -6.83
N ALA A 140 -1.06 16.02 -6.90
CA ALA A 140 -1.72 17.31 -6.76
C ALA A 140 -2.92 17.45 -7.74
N PRO A 141 -4.00 18.16 -7.33
CA PRO A 141 -5.18 18.39 -8.16
C PRO A 141 -4.82 19.03 -9.51
N ASP A 142 -5.49 18.58 -10.57
CA ASP A 142 -5.37 19.10 -11.93
C ASP A 142 -6.72 18.91 -12.64
N ASP A 143 -7.45 19.99 -12.82
CA ASP A 143 -8.80 19.98 -13.41
C ASP A 143 -8.78 19.59 -14.89
N GLU A 144 -7.73 19.94 -15.62
CA GLU A 144 -7.59 19.58 -17.04
C GLU A 144 -7.36 18.07 -17.18
N ASP A 145 -6.45 17.52 -16.37
CA ASP A 145 -6.20 16.09 -16.30
C ASP A 145 -7.45 15.32 -15.85
N ARG A 146 -8.17 15.82 -14.86
CA ARG A 146 -9.45 15.27 -14.41
C ARG A 146 -10.44 15.13 -15.57
N LEU A 147 -10.70 16.22 -16.29
CA LEU A 147 -11.64 16.21 -17.40
C LEU A 147 -11.20 15.30 -18.55
N ARG A 148 -9.92 15.31 -18.89
CA ARG A 148 -9.33 14.43 -19.91
C ARG A 148 -9.49 12.96 -19.54
N THR A 149 -9.21 12.60 -18.29
CA THR A 149 -9.29 11.23 -17.80
C THR A 149 -10.74 10.76 -17.75
N ARG A 150 -11.68 11.55 -17.26
CA ARG A 150 -13.12 11.22 -17.27
C ARG A 150 -13.62 10.92 -18.69
N ARG A 151 -13.25 11.76 -19.67
CA ARG A 151 -13.60 11.52 -21.09
C ARG A 151 -13.03 10.20 -21.61
N SER A 152 -11.77 9.89 -21.30
CA SER A 152 -11.12 8.63 -21.71
C SER A 152 -11.78 7.39 -21.09
N LEU A 153 -12.40 7.53 -19.93
CA LEU A 153 -13.16 6.49 -19.25
C LEU A 153 -14.61 6.39 -19.75
N GLY A 154 -15.04 7.27 -20.66
CA GLY A 154 -16.40 7.33 -21.16
C GLY A 154 -17.41 7.79 -20.10
N VAL A 155 -16.97 8.64 -19.17
CA VAL A 155 -17.82 9.21 -18.10
C VAL A 155 -18.30 10.58 -18.54
N ALA A 156 -19.62 10.74 -18.63
CA ALA A 156 -20.23 12.00 -19.02
C ALA A 156 -20.19 13.05 -17.88
N ASP A 157 -20.38 14.31 -18.26
CA ASP A 157 -20.46 15.39 -17.28
C ASP A 157 -21.66 15.17 -16.34
N GLY A 158 -21.45 15.35 -15.04
CA GLY A 158 -22.46 15.15 -14.00
C GLY A 158 -22.68 13.70 -13.55
N GLN A 159 -22.14 12.70 -14.25
CA GLN A 159 -22.16 11.32 -13.73
C GLN A 159 -21.30 11.18 -12.49
N LEU A 160 -21.79 10.41 -11.51
CA LEU A 160 -21.01 10.06 -10.32
C LEU A 160 -19.97 9.00 -10.67
N LEU A 161 -18.69 9.30 -10.47
CA LEU A 161 -17.58 8.38 -10.69
C LEU A 161 -16.97 7.92 -9.35
N ILE A 162 -17.22 6.66 -9.01
CA ILE A 162 -16.65 6.02 -7.83
C ILE A 162 -15.42 5.22 -8.23
N GLY A 163 -14.30 5.40 -7.51
CA GLY A 163 -13.04 4.70 -7.75
C GLY A 163 -12.70 3.67 -6.70
N HIS A 164 -12.01 2.60 -7.13
CA HIS A 164 -11.27 1.70 -6.26
C HIS A 164 -10.00 1.23 -6.95
N ILE A 165 -8.85 1.39 -6.29
CA ILE A 165 -7.55 0.90 -6.76
C ILE A 165 -7.01 -0.08 -5.74
N GLY A 166 -6.82 -1.33 -6.15
CA GLY A 166 -6.32 -2.35 -5.25
C GLY A 166 -6.22 -3.73 -5.88
N ARG A 167 -5.43 -4.59 -5.25
CA ARG A 167 -5.29 -5.98 -5.68
C ARG A 167 -6.60 -6.74 -5.44
N PHE A 168 -7.07 -7.50 -6.43
CA PHE A 168 -8.28 -8.32 -6.31
C PHE A 168 -8.03 -9.54 -5.40
N THR A 169 -8.12 -9.30 -4.10
CA THR A 169 -7.97 -10.28 -3.02
C THR A 169 -9.09 -10.09 -2.00
N GLU A 170 -9.29 -11.08 -1.13
CA GLU A 170 -10.28 -10.99 -0.03
C GLU A 170 -10.07 -9.73 0.83
N GLN A 171 -8.82 -9.35 1.07
CA GLN A 171 -8.47 -8.18 1.88
C GLN A 171 -9.17 -6.90 1.39
N LYS A 172 -9.22 -6.67 0.08
CA LYS A 172 -9.78 -5.45 -0.53
C LYS A 172 -11.30 -5.46 -0.64
N ASN A 173 -11.93 -6.63 -0.42
CA ASN A 173 -13.38 -6.80 -0.26
C ASN A 173 -14.22 -6.27 -1.44
N HIS A 174 -13.77 -6.54 -2.67
CA HIS A 174 -14.45 -6.10 -3.89
C HIS A 174 -15.89 -6.61 -3.98
N SER A 175 -16.17 -7.80 -3.43
CA SER A 175 -17.53 -8.36 -3.38
C SER A 175 -18.49 -7.46 -2.60
N TYR A 176 -18.07 -6.95 -1.45
CA TYR A 176 -18.87 -5.99 -0.68
C TYR A 176 -19.00 -4.64 -1.40
N LEU A 177 -17.93 -4.19 -2.08
CA LEU A 177 -17.97 -2.97 -2.89
C LEU A 177 -19.03 -3.05 -4.00
N LEU A 178 -19.15 -4.19 -4.69
CA LEU A 178 -20.20 -4.37 -5.71
C LEU A 178 -21.60 -4.31 -5.08
N ASN A 179 -21.80 -4.89 -3.89
CA ASN A 179 -23.09 -4.81 -3.20
C ASN A 179 -23.42 -3.37 -2.76
N ILE A 180 -22.42 -2.58 -2.35
CA ILE A 180 -22.58 -1.15 -2.08
C ILE A 180 -22.97 -0.43 -3.38
N PHE A 181 -22.25 -0.70 -4.48
CA PHE A 181 -22.49 -0.03 -5.76
C PHE A 181 -23.86 -0.36 -6.36
N ASP A 182 -24.38 -1.58 -6.18
CA ASP A 182 -25.78 -1.93 -6.51
C ASP A 182 -26.78 -1.00 -5.78
N GLN A 183 -26.51 -0.66 -4.51
CA GLN A 183 -27.37 0.30 -3.79
C GLN A 183 -27.17 1.74 -4.27
N VAL A 184 -25.93 2.11 -4.65
CA VAL A 184 -25.70 3.43 -5.27
C VAL A 184 -26.53 3.59 -6.54
N LEU A 185 -26.56 2.58 -7.42
CA LEU A 185 -27.32 2.63 -8.67
C LEU A 185 -28.84 2.75 -8.47
N LYS A 186 -29.38 2.30 -7.34
CA LYS A 186 -30.81 2.49 -6.99
C LYS A 186 -31.12 3.95 -6.61
N ILE A 187 -30.13 4.71 -6.15
CA ILE A 187 -30.27 6.13 -5.78
C ILE A 187 -29.82 7.04 -6.94
N ARG A 188 -28.71 6.70 -7.58
CA ARG A 188 -28.03 7.42 -8.66
C ARG A 188 -27.77 6.47 -9.83
N ASN A 189 -28.75 6.29 -10.71
CA ASN A 189 -28.69 5.35 -11.83
C ASN A 189 -27.65 5.71 -12.91
N ASP A 190 -27.09 6.91 -12.85
CA ASP A 190 -26.02 7.43 -13.71
C ASP A 190 -24.60 7.17 -13.16
N ALA A 191 -24.48 6.52 -12.00
CA ALA A 191 -23.17 6.28 -11.39
C ALA A 191 -22.33 5.26 -12.18
N VAL A 192 -21.02 5.44 -12.16
CA VAL A 192 -20.01 4.55 -12.75
C VAL A 192 -19.02 4.12 -11.66
N LEU A 193 -18.71 2.82 -11.59
CA LEU A 193 -17.67 2.28 -10.73
C LEU A 193 -16.45 1.90 -11.57
N VAL A 194 -15.28 2.40 -11.19
CA VAL A 194 -13.99 2.05 -11.79
C VAL A 194 -13.19 1.20 -10.82
N LEU A 195 -12.81 0.00 -11.26
CA LEU A 195 -12.00 -0.96 -10.52
C LEU A 195 -10.64 -1.14 -11.21
N VAL A 196 -9.57 -0.82 -10.49
CA VAL A 196 -8.19 -0.85 -10.99
C VAL A 196 -7.35 -1.84 -10.20
N GLY A 197 -6.64 -2.70 -10.90
CA GLY A 197 -5.74 -3.68 -10.33
C GLY A 197 -5.89 -5.06 -10.96
N SER A 198 -5.16 -6.01 -10.41
CA SER A 198 -5.18 -7.42 -10.80
C SER A 198 -5.22 -8.31 -9.55
N GLY A 199 -5.51 -9.58 -9.72
CA GLY A 199 -5.48 -10.54 -8.61
C GLY A 199 -6.35 -11.77 -8.87
N PRO A 200 -6.30 -12.75 -7.98
CA PRO A 200 -6.95 -14.06 -8.19
C PRO A 200 -8.48 -13.99 -8.22
N LEU A 201 -9.09 -12.92 -7.71
CA LEU A 201 -10.55 -12.79 -7.63
C LEU A 201 -11.19 -12.01 -8.80
N VAL A 202 -10.41 -11.56 -9.79
CA VAL A 202 -10.92 -10.70 -10.89
C VAL A 202 -12.14 -11.32 -11.57
N GLU A 203 -12.04 -12.59 -12.00
CA GLU A 203 -13.14 -13.25 -12.72
C GLU A 203 -14.37 -13.45 -11.81
N GLN A 204 -14.17 -13.87 -10.57
CA GLN A 204 -15.27 -13.98 -9.60
C GLN A 204 -16.01 -12.66 -9.40
N ILE A 205 -15.29 -11.53 -9.36
CA ILE A 205 -15.89 -10.20 -9.17
C ILE A 205 -16.64 -9.74 -10.43
N LYS A 206 -16.17 -10.10 -11.64
CA LYS A 206 -16.90 -9.88 -12.89
C LYS A 206 -18.21 -10.66 -12.91
N ASP A 207 -18.14 -11.97 -12.60
CA ASP A 207 -19.34 -12.83 -12.53
C ASP A 207 -20.37 -12.29 -11.53
N GLN A 208 -19.90 -11.77 -10.38
CA GLN A 208 -20.79 -11.14 -9.40
C GLN A 208 -21.45 -9.87 -9.96
N ALA A 209 -20.71 -9.04 -10.68
CA ALA A 209 -21.27 -7.84 -11.31
C ALA A 209 -22.36 -8.20 -12.35
N ASP A 210 -22.14 -9.26 -13.13
CA ASP A 210 -23.12 -9.80 -14.07
C ASP A 210 -24.37 -10.33 -13.35
N CYS A 211 -24.19 -11.12 -12.30
CA CYS A 211 -25.30 -11.63 -11.49
C CYS A 211 -26.14 -10.53 -10.83
N LEU A 212 -25.51 -9.41 -10.45
CA LEU A 212 -26.21 -8.23 -9.92
C LEU A 212 -26.85 -7.37 -11.04
N GLY A 213 -26.54 -7.63 -12.32
CA GLY A 213 -27.04 -6.86 -13.45
C GLY A 213 -26.42 -5.46 -13.59
N ILE A 214 -25.28 -5.20 -12.93
CA ILE A 214 -24.63 -3.88 -12.86
C ILE A 214 -23.40 -3.74 -13.75
N SER A 215 -23.00 -4.78 -14.49
CA SER A 215 -21.78 -4.82 -15.31
C SER A 215 -21.67 -3.66 -16.30
N HIS A 216 -22.80 -3.17 -16.81
CA HIS A 216 -22.84 -2.03 -17.73
C HIS A 216 -22.30 -0.73 -17.11
N SER A 217 -22.36 -0.60 -15.79
CA SER A 217 -21.88 0.56 -15.01
C SER A 217 -20.53 0.34 -14.31
N VAL A 218 -19.93 -0.86 -14.45
CA VAL A 218 -18.62 -1.19 -13.85
C VAL A 218 -17.53 -1.22 -14.93
N ARG A 219 -16.40 -0.59 -14.67
CA ARG A 219 -15.22 -0.58 -15.57
C ARG A 219 -14.06 -1.30 -14.87
N PHE A 220 -13.65 -2.44 -15.42
CA PHE A 220 -12.45 -3.17 -14.98
C PHE A 220 -11.27 -2.73 -15.85
N LEU A 221 -10.33 -1.96 -15.31
CA LEU A 221 -9.22 -1.38 -16.08
C LEU A 221 -7.94 -2.21 -16.04
N GLY A 222 -7.89 -3.30 -15.26
CA GLY A 222 -6.63 -4.02 -15.03
C GLY A 222 -5.62 -3.17 -14.28
N THR A 223 -4.33 -3.51 -14.40
CA THR A 223 -3.23 -2.75 -13.78
C THR A 223 -2.96 -1.48 -14.62
N ARG A 224 -2.84 -0.34 -13.94
CA ARG A 224 -2.59 0.98 -14.55
C ARG A 224 -1.38 1.63 -13.90
N SER A 225 -0.63 2.41 -14.68
CA SER A 225 0.50 3.23 -14.21
C SER A 225 0.14 4.70 -13.95
N ASP A 226 -1.04 5.14 -14.40
CA ASP A 226 -1.55 6.51 -14.29
C ASP A 226 -2.51 6.70 -13.11
N ALA A 227 -2.20 6.10 -11.96
CA ALA A 227 -3.04 6.15 -10.77
C ALA A 227 -3.39 7.59 -10.33
N ALA A 228 -2.46 8.53 -10.45
CA ALA A 228 -2.68 9.93 -10.09
C ALA A 228 -3.82 10.56 -10.93
N SER A 229 -3.82 10.33 -12.27
CA SER A 229 -4.90 10.79 -13.15
C SER A 229 -6.25 10.15 -12.82
N LEU A 230 -6.22 8.87 -12.41
CA LEU A 230 -7.43 8.17 -12.01
C LEU A 230 -8.01 8.73 -10.69
N TYR A 231 -7.16 8.98 -9.68
CA TYR A 231 -7.63 9.62 -8.44
C TYR A 231 -8.26 10.98 -8.73
N ARG A 232 -7.63 11.85 -9.51
CA ARG A 232 -8.20 13.15 -9.92
C ARG A 232 -9.55 13.01 -10.61
N ALA A 233 -9.75 11.94 -11.39
CA ALA A 233 -11.01 11.71 -12.13
C ALA A 233 -12.17 11.31 -11.20
N PHE A 234 -11.92 10.65 -10.09
CA PHE A 234 -12.95 10.17 -9.18
C PHE A 234 -13.64 11.32 -8.43
N ASP A 235 -14.94 11.15 -8.18
CA ASP A 235 -15.71 12.03 -7.30
C ASP A 235 -15.60 11.57 -5.84
N VAL A 236 -15.42 10.25 -5.64
CA VAL A 236 -15.22 9.62 -4.35
C VAL A 236 -14.51 8.27 -4.52
N PHE A 237 -13.67 7.93 -3.58
CA PHE A 237 -12.99 6.63 -3.51
C PHE A 237 -13.60 5.76 -2.42
N CYS A 238 -13.87 4.49 -2.72
CA CYS A 238 -14.41 3.54 -1.75
C CYS A 238 -13.34 2.51 -1.37
N LEU A 239 -13.03 2.39 -0.06
CA LEU A 239 -12.04 1.46 0.48
C LEU A 239 -12.66 0.55 1.56
N PRO A 240 -13.50 -0.44 1.21
CA PRO A 240 -14.17 -1.32 2.16
C PRO A 240 -13.27 -2.49 2.59
N SER A 241 -11.97 -2.26 2.70
CA SER A 241 -10.97 -3.28 3.03
C SER A 241 -11.26 -3.93 4.38
N LEU A 242 -11.02 -5.25 4.48
CA LEU A 242 -11.19 -5.98 5.74
C LEU A 242 -10.08 -5.66 6.77
N TYR A 243 -8.92 -5.25 6.31
CA TYR A 243 -7.78 -4.81 7.11
C TYR A 243 -6.76 -4.12 6.23
N GLU A 244 -6.05 -3.11 6.78
CA GLU A 244 -4.91 -2.44 6.15
C GLU A 244 -3.85 -2.13 7.21
N GLY A 245 -2.59 -2.12 6.80
CA GLY A 245 -1.48 -1.66 7.65
C GLY A 245 -1.39 -0.13 7.65
N LEU A 246 -1.06 0.43 6.49
CA LEU A 246 -1.11 1.86 6.15
C LEU A 246 -1.40 1.95 4.65
N PRO A 247 -2.67 2.09 4.24
CA PRO A 247 -3.03 2.06 2.83
C PRO A 247 -2.59 3.34 2.12
N MET A 248 -1.55 3.24 1.26
CA MET A 248 -1.05 4.40 0.52
C MET A 248 -2.09 5.00 -0.42
N VAL A 249 -3.01 4.16 -0.95
CA VAL A 249 -4.16 4.64 -1.74
C VAL A 249 -5.00 5.70 -0.97
N GLY A 250 -5.06 5.62 0.37
CA GLY A 250 -5.73 6.62 1.18
C GLY A 250 -4.97 7.95 1.23
N VAL A 251 -3.64 7.92 1.24
CA VAL A 251 -2.80 9.12 1.16
C VAL A 251 -2.88 9.74 -0.23
N GLU A 252 -2.78 8.92 -1.27
CA GLU A 252 -2.83 9.30 -2.68
C GLU A 252 -4.17 9.96 -3.03
N CYS A 253 -5.30 9.41 -2.55
CA CYS A 253 -6.63 10.02 -2.71
C CYS A 253 -6.69 11.41 -2.08
N GLN A 254 -6.28 11.54 -0.81
CA GLN A 254 -6.29 12.82 -0.10
C GLN A 254 -5.39 13.85 -0.79
N ALA A 255 -4.21 13.44 -1.27
CA ALA A 255 -3.30 14.31 -2.04
C ALA A 255 -3.89 14.76 -3.38
N SER A 256 -4.80 13.97 -3.97
CA SER A 256 -5.52 14.31 -5.21
C SER A 256 -6.83 15.08 -4.96
N HIS A 257 -7.10 15.48 -3.72
CA HIS A 257 -8.36 16.06 -3.27
C HIS A 257 -9.58 15.19 -3.61
N THR A 258 -9.40 13.87 -3.60
CA THR A 258 -10.47 12.91 -3.81
C THR A 258 -10.98 12.41 -2.46
N PRO A 259 -12.22 12.68 -2.09
CA PRO A 259 -12.80 12.18 -0.85
C PRO A 259 -12.78 10.65 -0.80
N ILE A 260 -12.59 10.10 0.39
CA ILE A 260 -12.48 8.66 0.59
C ILE A 260 -13.38 8.17 1.72
N LEU A 261 -14.19 7.14 1.44
CA LEU A 261 -14.92 6.39 2.45
C LEU A 261 -14.22 5.06 2.66
N ALA A 262 -13.65 4.88 3.84
CA ALA A 262 -12.93 3.66 4.22
C ALA A 262 -13.71 2.87 5.28
N SER A 263 -13.42 1.57 5.38
CA SER A 263 -13.93 0.78 6.50
C SER A 263 -13.26 1.16 7.83
N ASP A 264 -13.98 1.01 8.93
CA ASP A 264 -13.50 1.25 10.30
C ASP A 264 -12.41 0.25 10.75
N THR A 265 -12.12 -0.75 9.94
CA THR A 265 -11.01 -1.70 10.12
C THR A 265 -9.69 -1.21 9.52
N VAL A 266 -9.72 -0.12 8.75
CA VAL A 266 -8.54 0.58 8.23
C VAL A 266 -7.99 1.48 9.33
N THR A 267 -6.64 1.56 9.45
CA THR A 267 -6.01 2.43 10.45
C THR A 267 -6.34 3.89 10.25
N SER A 268 -6.70 4.58 11.32
CA SER A 268 -6.93 6.03 11.30
C SER A 268 -5.65 6.86 11.11
N GLU A 269 -4.47 6.24 11.19
CA GLU A 269 -3.19 6.92 10.92
C GLU A 269 -3.08 7.45 9.47
N THR A 270 -3.92 6.94 8.55
CA THR A 270 -3.99 7.41 7.16
C THR A 270 -4.88 8.64 7.00
N ALA A 271 -5.83 8.86 7.91
CA ALA A 271 -6.76 10.00 7.86
C ALA A 271 -6.07 11.26 8.38
N VAL A 272 -5.38 11.96 7.49
CA VAL A 272 -4.61 13.18 7.81
C VAL A 272 -5.29 14.44 7.32
N THR A 273 -6.42 14.30 6.64
CA THR A 273 -7.34 15.37 6.22
C THR A 273 -8.77 14.99 6.56
N SER A 274 -9.70 15.95 6.51
CA SER A 274 -11.14 15.70 6.68
C SER A 274 -11.76 14.91 5.52
N MET A 275 -11.06 14.79 4.39
CA MET A 275 -11.51 14.04 3.20
C MET A 275 -11.59 12.53 3.42
N MET A 276 -10.88 11.98 4.42
CA MET A 276 -10.97 10.54 4.74
C MET A 276 -11.93 10.29 5.89
N GLN A 277 -12.99 9.58 5.58
CA GLN A 277 -14.05 9.23 6.52
C GLN A 277 -14.21 7.72 6.63
N PHE A 278 -14.82 7.26 7.72
CA PHE A 278 -14.93 5.84 8.03
C PHE A 278 -16.39 5.42 8.19
N GLU A 279 -16.70 4.20 7.71
CA GLU A 279 -17.97 3.53 7.93
C GLU A 279 -17.73 2.08 8.33
N SER A 280 -18.58 1.56 9.22
CA SER A 280 -18.43 0.19 9.69
C SER A 280 -18.80 -0.84 8.62
N LEU A 281 -18.01 -1.92 8.53
CA LEU A 281 -18.34 -3.07 7.68
C LEU A 281 -19.60 -3.82 8.19
N SER A 282 -20.07 -3.56 9.41
CA SER A 282 -21.35 -4.07 9.91
C SER A 282 -22.55 -3.24 9.49
N SER A 283 -22.34 -2.06 8.92
CA SER A 283 -23.40 -1.21 8.37
C SER A 283 -23.97 -1.81 7.09
N SER A 284 -25.23 -1.48 6.80
CA SER A 284 -25.88 -1.91 5.55
C SER A 284 -25.22 -1.29 4.32
N CYS A 285 -25.27 -2.00 3.19
CA CYS A 285 -24.74 -1.46 1.91
C CYS A 285 -25.46 -0.16 1.50
N ILE A 286 -26.72 0.03 1.87
CA ILE A 286 -27.44 1.27 1.59
C ILE A 286 -26.86 2.45 2.37
N LYS A 287 -26.49 2.27 3.62
CA LYS A 287 -25.83 3.32 4.42
C LYS A 287 -24.48 3.72 3.82
N TRP A 288 -23.69 2.74 3.35
CA TRP A 288 -22.45 3.01 2.62
C TRP A 288 -22.72 3.78 1.33
N ALA A 289 -23.76 3.40 0.58
CA ALA A 289 -24.14 4.06 -0.68
C ALA A 289 -24.54 5.52 -0.45
N GLU A 290 -25.42 5.78 0.53
CA GLU A 290 -25.82 7.14 0.91
C GLU A 290 -24.61 7.98 1.30
N ARG A 291 -23.70 7.43 2.14
CA ARG A 291 -22.52 8.13 2.59
C ARG A 291 -21.54 8.43 1.46
N LEU A 292 -21.35 7.51 0.50
CA LEU A 292 -20.51 7.75 -0.69
C LEU A 292 -21.07 8.89 -1.55
N ILE A 293 -22.41 8.92 -1.75
CA ILE A 293 -23.06 9.97 -2.53
C ILE A 293 -22.94 11.33 -1.84
N GLU A 294 -23.17 11.39 -0.53
CA GLU A 294 -22.99 12.61 0.27
C GLU A 294 -21.55 13.12 0.16
N LEU A 295 -20.58 12.24 0.42
CA LEU A 295 -19.16 12.57 0.42
C LEU A 295 -18.66 13.06 -0.94
N SER A 296 -19.22 12.54 -2.04
CA SER A 296 -18.87 12.96 -3.41
C SER A 296 -19.24 14.40 -3.74
N THR A 297 -20.12 15.02 -2.95
CA THR A 297 -20.59 16.41 -3.12
C THR A 297 -20.16 17.34 -1.98
N GLU A 298 -19.44 16.80 -0.98
CA GLU A 298 -18.97 17.55 0.16
C GLU A 298 -17.83 18.51 -0.25
N VAL A 299 -17.87 19.74 0.26
CA VAL A 299 -16.83 20.75 0.00
C VAL A 299 -15.88 20.77 1.18
N PHE A 300 -14.62 20.50 0.93
CA PHE A 300 -13.58 20.46 1.94
C PHE A 300 -12.87 21.82 2.06
N ALA A 301 -12.46 22.17 3.27
CA ALA A 301 -11.84 23.46 3.53
C ALA A 301 -10.47 23.59 2.84
N PRO A 302 -10.13 24.73 2.23
CA PRO A 302 -8.79 24.98 1.72
C PRO A 302 -7.76 24.92 2.86
N GLY A 303 -6.61 24.25 2.61
CA GLY A 303 -5.51 24.18 3.58
C GLY A 303 -5.57 22.98 4.54
N ASP A 304 -6.50 22.05 4.35
CA ASP A 304 -6.57 20.79 5.11
C ASP A 304 -5.40 19.84 4.79
N ASP A 305 -4.51 20.22 3.86
CA ASP A 305 -3.40 19.37 3.35
C ASP A 305 -2.16 19.33 4.25
N ALA A 306 -2.12 20.12 5.32
CA ALA A 306 -0.95 20.18 6.20
C ALA A 306 -0.57 18.81 6.79
N GLY A 307 -1.56 17.96 7.04
CA GLY A 307 -1.35 16.59 7.50
C GLY A 307 -0.66 15.68 6.50
N LEU A 308 -0.76 15.96 5.19
CA LEU A 308 -0.14 15.17 4.13
C LEU A 308 1.39 15.27 4.13
N GLN A 309 1.95 16.36 4.67
CA GLN A 309 3.41 16.59 4.67
C GLN A 309 4.21 15.49 5.36
N VAL A 310 3.59 14.74 6.28
CA VAL A 310 4.23 13.59 6.94
C VAL A 310 4.47 12.41 6.00
N PHE A 311 3.86 12.44 4.81
CA PHE A 311 3.99 11.44 3.74
C PHE A 311 4.79 11.95 2.53
N GLU A 312 5.36 13.16 2.61
CA GLU A 312 6.12 13.73 1.49
C GLU A 312 7.45 13.00 1.32
N ILE A 313 7.73 12.54 0.07
CA ILE A 313 8.85 11.64 -0.24
C ILE A 313 10.23 12.25 0.06
N ASN A 314 10.43 13.54 -0.27
CA ASN A 314 11.73 14.17 -0.06
C ASN A 314 12.02 14.36 1.44
N ALA A 315 11.01 14.66 2.25
CA ALA A 315 11.15 14.74 3.70
C ALA A 315 11.46 13.36 4.31
N ALA A 316 10.73 12.33 3.89
CA ALA A 316 10.94 10.96 4.34
C ALA A 316 12.34 10.43 3.94
N ALA A 317 12.80 10.73 2.72
CA ALA A 317 14.13 10.34 2.24
C ALA A 317 15.25 10.98 3.07
N ARG A 318 15.12 12.26 3.46
CA ARG A 318 16.09 12.93 4.34
C ARG A 318 16.13 12.28 5.71
N VAL A 319 14.99 12.03 6.34
CA VAL A 319 14.92 11.36 7.64
C VAL A 319 15.54 9.96 7.57
N LEU A 320 15.29 9.20 6.49
CA LEU A 320 15.89 7.88 6.28
C LEU A 320 17.41 7.97 6.14
N LEU A 321 17.90 8.95 5.38
CA LEU A 321 19.33 9.19 5.20
C LEU A 321 20.01 9.54 6.55
N ASP A 322 19.41 10.43 7.33
CA ASP A 322 19.92 10.83 8.65
C ASP A 322 20.00 9.63 9.60
N CYS A 323 18.99 8.74 9.59
CA CYS A 323 19.03 7.48 10.33
C CYS A 323 20.21 6.61 9.89
N TYR A 324 20.44 6.43 8.59
CA TYR A 324 21.55 5.62 8.08
C TYR A 324 22.90 6.20 8.47
N MET A 325 23.09 7.51 8.35
CA MET A 325 24.34 8.18 8.73
C MET A 325 24.61 8.06 10.23
N THR A 326 23.57 8.25 11.06
CA THR A 326 23.66 8.09 12.52
C THR A 326 24.05 6.67 12.90
N TYR A 327 23.45 5.65 12.27
CA TYR A 327 23.73 4.26 12.57
C TYR A 327 25.11 3.82 12.12
N LEU A 328 25.63 4.36 11.01
CA LEU A 328 27.01 4.13 10.57
C LEU A 328 28.02 4.76 11.50
N GLY A 329 27.81 6.01 11.93
CA GLY A 329 28.69 6.70 12.86
C GLY A 329 28.75 6.11 14.27
N SER A 330 27.79 5.23 14.60
CA SER A 330 27.79 4.49 15.88
C SER A 330 28.55 3.15 15.82
N VAL A 331 29.08 2.77 14.66
CA VAL A 331 29.78 1.49 14.41
C VAL A 331 31.31 1.66 14.47
N ASP A 332 31.78 2.89 14.28
CA ASP A 332 33.20 3.26 14.43
C ASP A 332 33.54 3.52 15.91
#